data_96a6b5092d102c0b70c0e0b7be508205
#
_entry.id   96a6b5092d102c0b70c0e0b7be508205
#
_cell.length_a   1.000
_cell.length_b   1.000
_cell.length_c   1.000
_cell.angle_alpha   90.00
_cell.angle_beta   90.00
_cell.angle_gamma   90.00
#
_symmetry.space_group_name_H-M   'P 1'
#
loop_
_entity.id
_entity.type
_entity.pdbx_description
1 polymer ?
#
loop_
_entity_poly.entity_id
_entity_poly.type
_entity_poly.pdbx_seq_one_letter_code
_entity_poly.pdbx_strand_id
1 'polypeptide(L)'
;MISKQKGTYDLYGEEARKVLALRNIFENIMNNFNYSFIRTPVFESTELFKRTSGETSDVVSKEMYEFKDKKDRSLALRPEGTASVARCFIENKLYTDLPRKFWYFEPMYRYDRPQKGRYREHFQFGCEAYGSNDARVDAEIISIPYHLFETLGLEGVKVRINTLGDNESRENYKKALVDYLKPHIDSLCEDCKERFNKNPLRILDCKVDKDNEILKNIPKTIDYLNEESKTFFDEVLSYLDSLEICYEVDPKTIRGLDYYTHTVFEIEANIKDFGAQNVLCAGGRYNNLVENLDGPATPAVGFGLGSERLLLALEHENIDIALTKSVDVYVIPMTSDKSFSFSLVYLLRTLGLSVETDYLNRKLANNFKYAEKINAKYTVVIGEDEIEKEYFTVKNMKTREEEKVSKNEFLKYILEHLEQDDCSCSCDCGEDDCDKGCDCHDCSCF
;
A
#
# COMPACT_ATOMS: atom_id res chain seq x y z
N MET A 1 21.21 -5.73 -26.05
CA MET A 1 21.03 -5.14 -24.71
C MET A 1 20.03 -6.01 -23.95
N ILE A 2 20.34 -6.39 -22.72
CA ILE A 2 19.40 -7.14 -21.86
C ILE A 2 18.38 -6.14 -21.32
N SER A 3 17.09 -6.42 -21.45
CA SER A 3 15.99 -5.59 -20.97
C SER A 3 15.20 -6.32 -19.87
N LYS A 4 14.47 -5.55 -19.06
CA LYS A 4 13.56 -6.10 -18.03
C LYS A 4 12.47 -6.96 -18.66
N GLN A 5 11.91 -7.86 -17.87
CA GLN A 5 10.84 -8.73 -18.31
C GLN A 5 9.52 -7.96 -18.50
N LYS A 6 8.68 -8.43 -19.43
CA LYS A 6 7.38 -7.81 -19.69
C LYS A 6 6.49 -7.89 -18.43
N GLY A 7 5.95 -6.75 -18.03
CA GLY A 7 5.07 -6.67 -16.85
C GLY A 7 5.82 -6.45 -15.53
N THR A 8 7.14 -6.18 -15.58
CA THR A 8 7.92 -5.70 -14.45
C THR A 8 8.42 -4.29 -14.71
N TYR A 9 8.86 -3.59 -13.68
CA TYR A 9 9.41 -2.24 -13.78
C TYR A 9 10.54 -2.04 -12.77
N ASP A 10 11.44 -1.09 -13.08
CA ASP A 10 12.48 -0.64 -12.18
C ASP A 10 11.95 0.56 -11.39
N LEU A 11 12.10 0.54 -10.08
CA LEU A 11 11.63 1.61 -9.20
C LEU A 11 12.80 2.49 -8.76
N TYR A 12 12.84 3.73 -9.20
CA TYR A 12 13.89 4.70 -8.86
C TYR A 12 13.40 6.14 -8.99
N GLY A 13 14.19 7.10 -8.50
CA GLY A 13 13.90 8.53 -8.62
C GLY A 13 12.65 8.96 -7.86
N GLU A 14 11.80 9.74 -8.48
CA GLU A 14 10.58 10.28 -7.90
C GLU A 14 9.56 9.18 -7.56
N GLU A 15 9.36 8.22 -8.46
CA GLU A 15 8.44 7.11 -8.22
C GLU A 15 8.84 6.28 -6.99
N ALA A 16 10.14 6.08 -6.77
CA ALA A 16 10.61 5.40 -5.56
C ALA A 16 10.30 6.22 -4.29
N ARG A 17 10.39 7.55 -4.35
CA ARG A 17 10.04 8.41 -3.21
C ARG A 17 8.54 8.35 -2.92
N LYS A 18 7.68 8.36 -3.95
CA LYS A 18 6.22 8.19 -3.78
C LYS A 18 5.86 6.88 -3.09
N VAL A 19 6.48 5.77 -3.52
CA VAL A 19 6.28 4.45 -2.89
C VAL A 19 6.73 4.45 -1.42
N LEU A 20 7.89 5.05 -1.12
CA LEU A 20 8.40 5.13 0.25
C LEU A 20 7.54 6.04 1.13
N ALA A 21 7.08 7.17 0.61
CA ALA A 21 6.17 8.06 1.32
C ALA A 21 4.83 7.34 1.64
N LEU A 22 4.25 6.69 0.65
CA LEU A 22 3.03 5.90 0.83
C LEU A 22 3.21 4.79 1.87
N ARG A 23 4.36 4.08 1.82
CA ARG A 23 4.68 3.06 2.82
C ARG A 23 4.75 3.66 4.23
N ASN A 24 5.41 4.80 4.40
CA ASN A 24 5.54 5.44 5.71
C ASN A 24 4.17 5.88 6.26
N ILE A 25 3.31 6.46 5.42
CA ILE A 25 1.94 6.82 5.81
C ILE A 25 1.18 5.59 6.28
N PHE A 26 1.24 4.49 5.52
CA PHE A 26 0.57 3.24 5.88
C PHE A 26 1.14 2.65 7.18
N GLU A 27 2.47 2.64 7.35
CA GLU A 27 3.13 2.16 8.57
C GLU A 27 2.68 2.94 9.81
N ASN A 28 2.57 4.27 9.71
CA ASN A 28 2.07 5.11 10.81
C ASN A 28 0.62 4.76 11.17
N ILE A 29 -0.26 4.58 10.18
CA ILE A 29 -1.63 4.12 10.40
C ILE A 29 -1.62 2.76 11.11
N MET A 30 -0.82 1.80 10.64
CA MET A 30 -0.73 0.47 11.24
C MET A 30 -0.25 0.50 12.68
N ASN A 31 0.69 1.37 13.01
CA ASN A 31 1.16 1.59 14.39
C ASN A 31 0.03 2.14 15.27
N ASN A 32 -0.77 3.10 14.78
CA ASN A 32 -1.91 3.65 15.50
C ASN A 32 -3.01 2.60 15.75
N PHE A 33 -3.22 1.68 14.82
CA PHE A 33 -4.15 0.56 14.98
C PHE A 33 -3.55 -0.65 15.73
N ASN A 34 -2.28 -0.55 16.16
CA ASN A 34 -1.55 -1.60 16.89
C ASN A 34 -1.42 -2.92 16.11
N TYR A 35 -1.08 -2.82 14.81
CA TYR A 35 -0.72 -3.97 13.97
C TYR A 35 0.80 -4.13 13.91
N SER A 36 1.30 -5.35 14.03
CA SER A 36 2.72 -5.67 13.95
C SER A 36 3.15 -5.97 12.51
N PHE A 37 4.32 -5.48 12.12
CA PHE A 37 4.88 -5.81 10.81
C PHE A 37 5.22 -7.29 10.72
N ILE A 38 4.86 -7.93 9.60
CA ILE A 38 5.25 -9.29 9.25
C ILE A 38 5.82 -9.33 7.83
N ARG A 39 6.85 -10.15 7.65
CA ARG A 39 7.40 -10.48 6.34
C ARG A 39 7.47 -11.99 6.15
N THR A 40 6.97 -12.46 5.02
CA THR A 40 7.00 -13.88 4.64
C THR A 40 7.95 -14.13 3.47
N PRO A 41 8.40 -15.37 3.21
CA PRO A 41 9.22 -15.68 2.04
C PRO A 41 8.52 -15.33 0.72
N VAL A 42 9.31 -14.95 -0.29
CA VAL A 42 8.80 -14.62 -1.64
C VAL A 42 8.27 -15.87 -2.36
N PHE A 43 8.82 -17.04 -2.07
CA PHE A 43 8.40 -18.31 -2.64
C PHE A 43 7.97 -19.28 -1.53
N GLU A 44 6.95 -20.06 -1.81
CA GLU A 44 6.33 -21.03 -0.91
C GLU A 44 6.12 -22.36 -1.65
N SER A 45 5.68 -23.38 -0.94
CA SER A 45 5.17 -24.60 -1.61
C SER A 45 3.95 -24.24 -2.47
N THR A 46 3.90 -24.76 -3.69
CA THR A 46 2.73 -24.62 -4.58
C THR A 46 1.44 -25.11 -3.92
N GLU A 47 1.55 -26.14 -3.09
CA GLU A 47 0.44 -26.73 -2.36
C GLU A 47 -0.23 -25.72 -1.40
N LEU A 48 0.52 -24.80 -0.82
CA LEU A 48 -0.05 -23.76 0.03
C LEU A 48 -1.16 -22.99 -0.69
N PHE A 49 -0.87 -22.50 -1.88
CA PHE A 49 -1.83 -21.69 -2.64
C PHE A 49 -2.96 -22.53 -3.24
N LYS A 50 -2.72 -23.77 -3.63
CA LYS A 50 -3.77 -24.69 -4.09
C LYS A 50 -4.79 -24.97 -3.00
N ARG A 51 -4.33 -25.24 -1.79
CA ARG A 51 -5.21 -25.53 -0.63
C ARG A 51 -6.00 -24.30 -0.16
N THR A 52 -5.42 -23.11 -0.27
CA THR A 52 -6.05 -21.88 0.23
C THR A 52 -6.93 -21.20 -0.82
N SER A 53 -6.38 -20.87 -1.97
CA SER A 53 -7.07 -20.06 -2.99
C SER A 53 -8.01 -20.89 -3.88
N GLY A 54 -7.95 -22.23 -3.79
CA GLY A 54 -8.72 -23.16 -4.58
C GLY A 54 -8.12 -23.42 -5.98
N GLU A 55 -8.09 -24.67 -6.42
CA GLU A 55 -7.51 -25.09 -7.71
C GLU A 55 -8.21 -24.45 -8.92
N THR A 56 -9.49 -24.08 -8.76
CA THR A 56 -10.30 -23.45 -9.82
C THR A 56 -10.19 -21.95 -9.89
N SER A 57 -9.46 -21.32 -8.95
CA SER A 57 -9.24 -19.87 -8.96
C SER A 57 -8.36 -19.45 -10.14
N ASP A 58 -8.63 -18.30 -10.74
CA ASP A 58 -7.80 -17.78 -11.84
C ASP A 58 -6.34 -17.57 -11.37
N VAL A 59 -6.16 -17.21 -10.12
CA VAL A 59 -4.84 -17.04 -9.50
C VAL A 59 -4.04 -18.34 -9.55
N VAL A 60 -4.61 -19.46 -9.13
CA VAL A 60 -3.92 -20.76 -9.10
C VAL A 60 -3.85 -21.38 -10.48
N SER A 61 -4.94 -21.37 -11.24
CA SER A 61 -5.04 -22.10 -12.51
C SER A 61 -4.34 -21.41 -13.69
N LYS A 62 -4.18 -20.06 -13.67
CA LYS A 62 -3.72 -19.30 -14.84
C LYS A 62 -2.58 -18.30 -14.52
N GLU A 63 -2.49 -17.79 -13.28
CA GLU A 63 -1.65 -16.62 -12.98
C GLU A 63 -0.43 -16.93 -12.10
N MET A 64 -0.34 -18.10 -11.48
CA MET A 64 0.74 -18.44 -10.56
C MET A 64 2.04 -18.77 -11.32
N TYR A 65 3.18 -18.24 -10.83
CA TYR A 65 4.51 -18.61 -11.28
C TYR A 65 4.98 -19.85 -10.52
N GLU A 66 4.99 -21.00 -11.17
CA GLU A 66 5.45 -22.26 -10.60
C GLU A 66 6.83 -22.64 -11.14
N PHE A 67 7.66 -23.23 -10.28
CA PHE A 67 8.97 -23.75 -10.64
C PHE A 67 9.37 -24.90 -9.70
N LYS A 68 10.36 -25.69 -10.12
CA LYS A 68 10.92 -26.77 -9.30
C LYS A 68 12.27 -26.37 -8.73
N ASP A 69 12.53 -26.75 -7.48
CA ASP A 69 13.84 -26.61 -6.90
C ASP A 69 14.79 -27.77 -7.33
N LYS A 70 16.05 -27.73 -6.85
CA LYS A 70 17.05 -28.76 -7.17
C LYS A 70 16.70 -30.16 -6.64
N LYS A 71 15.68 -30.31 -5.79
CA LYS A 71 15.17 -31.56 -5.26
C LYS A 71 13.81 -31.92 -5.85
N ASP A 72 13.46 -31.32 -6.97
CA ASP A 72 12.19 -31.52 -7.73
C ASP A 72 10.92 -31.19 -6.92
N ARG A 73 11.03 -30.36 -5.85
CA ARG A 73 9.88 -29.87 -5.10
C ARG A 73 9.21 -28.72 -5.83
N SER A 74 7.88 -28.75 -5.94
CA SER A 74 7.11 -27.68 -6.58
C SER A 74 7.00 -26.47 -5.65
N LEU A 75 7.46 -25.34 -6.14
CA LEU A 75 7.43 -24.04 -5.48
C LEU A 75 6.68 -23.04 -6.37
N ALA A 76 6.14 -22.00 -5.76
CA ALA A 76 5.53 -20.89 -6.47
C ALA A 76 6.00 -19.56 -5.88
N LEU A 77 6.13 -18.54 -6.72
CA LEU A 77 6.20 -17.16 -6.25
C LEU A 77 4.83 -16.79 -5.67
N ARG A 78 4.80 -16.17 -4.50
CA ARG A 78 3.53 -15.84 -3.84
C ARG A 78 2.66 -14.91 -4.71
N PRO A 79 1.44 -15.31 -5.05
CA PRO A 79 0.51 -14.49 -5.82
C PRO A 79 -0.33 -13.55 -4.93
N GLU A 80 -0.32 -13.78 -3.62
CA GLU A 80 -1.02 -13.01 -2.58
C GLU A 80 -0.38 -13.26 -1.21
N GLY A 81 -0.71 -12.43 -0.20
CA GLY A 81 -0.03 -12.46 1.11
C GLY A 81 -0.70 -13.34 2.16
N THR A 82 -2.04 -13.41 2.17
CA THR A 82 -2.84 -14.02 3.23
C THR A 82 -2.45 -15.47 3.51
N ALA A 83 -2.28 -16.29 2.47
CA ALA A 83 -1.88 -17.71 2.61
C ALA A 83 -0.50 -17.86 3.30
N SER A 84 0.47 -17.03 2.93
CA SER A 84 1.80 -17.04 3.52
C SER A 84 1.79 -16.61 4.99
N VAL A 85 0.96 -15.60 5.32
CA VAL A 85 0.77 -15.16 6.72
C VAL A 85 0.08 -16.24 7.54
N ALA A 86 -0.96 -16.90 7.01
CA ALA A 86 -1.64 -18.03 7.68
C ALA A 86 -0.68 -19.19 7.95
N ARG A 87 0.16 -19.57 6.96
CA ARG A 87 1.19 -20.59 7.15
C ARG A 87 2.18 -20.18 8.25
N CYS A 88 2.66 -18.94 8.23
CA CYS A 88 3.57 -18.42 9.26
C CYS A 88 2.92 -18.44 10.65
N PHE A 89 1.65 -18.05 10.76
CA PHE A 89 0.86 -18.09 11.98
C PHE A 89 0.78 -19.51 12.59
N ILE A 90 0.55 -20.51 11.76
CA ILE A 90 0.46 -21.93 12.17
C ILE A 90 1.84 -22.47 12.56
N GLU A 91 2.84 -22.32 11.68
CA GLU A 91 4.19 -22.88 11.86
C GLU A 91 4.86 -22.37 13.15
N ASN A 92 4.66 -21.09 13.47
CA ASN A 92 5.22 -20.46 14.66
C ASN A 92 4.30 -20.51 15.89
N LYS A 93 3.18 -21.25 15.80
CA LYS A 93 2.18 -21.41 16.87
C LYS A 93 1.69 -20.07 17.44
N LEU A 94 1.51 -19.06 16.58
CA LEU A 94 1.08 -17.72 17.02
C LEU A 94 -0.36 -17.71 17.54
N TYR A 95 -1.09 -18.79 17.33
CA TYR A 95 -2.44 -19.04 17.87
C TYR A 95 -2.47 -19.26 19.39
N THR A 96 -1.34 -19.37 20.07
CA THR A 96 -1.27 -19.54 21.52
C THR A 96 -1.50 -18.25 22.30
N ASP A 97 -1.46 -17.09 21.62
CA ASP A 97 -1.61 -15.77 22.22
C ASP A 97 -2.42 -14.88 21.28
N LEU A 98 -3.73 -14.88 21.44
CA LEU A 98 -4.70 -14.17 20.59
C LEU A 98 -5.27 -12.92 21.28
N PRO A 99 -5.74 -11.91 20.55
CA PRO A 99 -5.71 -11.80 19.08
C PRO A 99 -4.33 -11.45 18.53
N ARG A 100 -4.08 -11.83 17.27
CA ARG A 100 -2.88 -11.44 16.51
C ARG A 100 -3.27 -10.57 15.34
N LYS A 101 -2.56 -9.45 15.18
CA LYS A 101 -2.79 -8.44 14.15
C LYS A 101 -1.48 -8.19 13.40
N PHE A 102 -1.47 -8.38 12.08
CA PHE A 102 -0.29 -8.25 11.24
C PHE A 102 -0.56 -7.33 10.06
N TRP A 103 0.47 -6.60 9.64
CA TRP A 103 0.49 -5.88 8.37
C TRP A 103 1.77 -6.17 7.60
N TYR A 104 1.69 -6.06 6.28
CA TYR A 104 2.84 -6.25 5.40
C TYR A 104 2.80 -5.28 4.21
N PHE A 105 3.98 -5.01 3.66
CA PHE A 105 4.17 -4.35 2.37
C PHE A 105 5.17 -5.16 1.57
N GLU A 106 4.67 -5.96 0.64
CA GLU A 106 5.43 -7.05 0.04
C GLU A 106 5.15 -7.18 -1.46
N PRO A 107 6.14 -7.59 -2.28
CA PRO A 107 5.91 -7.89 -3.69
C PRO A 107 5.12 -9.19 -3.86
N MET A 108 4.12 -9.14 -4.76
CA MET A 108 3.31 -10.27 -5.21
C MET A 108 3.52 -10.52 -6.69
N TYR A 109 3.32 -11.76 -7.16
CA TYR A 109 3.69 -12.19 -8.49
C TYR A 109 2.54 -12.89 -9.18
N ARG A 110 2.02 -12.33 -10.28
CA ARG A 110 0.94 -12.92 -11.07
C ARG A 110 1.23 -12.84 -12.55
N TYR A 111 1.14 -13.95 -13.27
CA TYR A 111 1.28 -14.01 -14.72
C TYR A 111 0.02 -13.46 -15.40
N ASP A 112 -0.21 -12.18 -15.22
CA ASP A 112 -1.36 -11.49 -15.78
C ASP A 112 -1.01 -10.72 -17.06
N ARG A 113 -2.06 -10.28 -17.79
CA ARG A 113 -1.89 -9.39 -18.94
C ARG A 113 -1.51 -7.98 -18.44
N PRO A 114 -0.27 -7.52 -18.70
CA PRO A 114 0.17 -6.23 -18.19
C PRO A 114 -0.63 -5.07 -18.80
N GLN A 115 -1.03 -4.14 -17.93
CA GLN A 115 -1.64 -2.86 -18.29
C GLN A 115 -1.28 -1.83 -17.23
N LYS A 116 -1.57 -0.54 -17.44
CA LYS A 116 -1.32 0.51 -16.43
C LYS A 116 -2.02 0.14 -15.12
N GLY A 117 -1.30 0.15 -13.98
CA GLY A 117 -1.82 -0.27 -12.67
C GLY A 117 -1.98 -1.80 -12.47
N ARG A 118 -1.53 -2.64 -13.41
CA ARG A 118 -1.58 -4.10 -13.30
C ARG A 118 -0.30 -4.72 -13.85
N TYR A 119 0.56 -5.17 -12.95
CA TYR A 119 1.88 -5.69 -13.25
C TYR A 119 1.99 -7.16 -12.86
N ARG A 120 3.02 -7.83 -13.40
CA ARG A 120 3.33 -9.22 -13.04
C ARG A 120 4.08 -9.34 -11.73
N GLU A 121 4.80 -8.29 -11.35
CA GLU A 121 5.31 -8.03 -10.02
C GLU A 121 4.68 -6.72 -9.55
N HIS A 122 3.99 -6.74 -8.43
CA HIS A 122 3.33 -5.59 -7.85
C HIS A 122 3.45 -5.62 -6.33
N PHE A 123 3.49 -4.47 -5.70
CA PHE A 123 3.52 -4.38 -4.26
C PHE A 123 2.11 -4.32 -3.66
N GLN A 124 1.90 -5.08 -2.62
CA GLN A 124 0.65 -5.14 -1.90
C GLN A 124 0.85 -4.73 -0.45
N PHE A 125 0.06 -3.74 0.01
CA PHE A 125 -0.23 -3.58 1.41
C PHE A 125 -1.25 -4.62 1.81
N GLY A 126 -1.06 -5.26 2.94
CA GLY A 126 -2.02 -6.19 3.48
C GLY A 126 -2.10 -6.10 4.98
N CYS A 127 -3.24 -6.51 5.49
CA CYS A 127 -3.56 -6.49 6.91
C CYS A 127 -4.36 -7.73 7.25
N GLU A 128 -3.98 -8.45 8.31
CA GLU A 128 -4.58 -9.73 8.71
C GLU A 128 -4.78 -9.75 10.22
N ALA A 129 -6.01 -9.96 10.68
CA ALA A 129 -6.38 -10.10 12.08
C ALA A 129 -6.88 -11.52 12.38
N TYR A 130 -6.28 -12.17 13.36
CA TYR A 130 -6.58 -13.55 13.75
C TYR A 130 -7.13 -13.64 15.16
N GLY A 131 -8.08 -14.56 15.38
CA GLY A 131 -8.49 -15.01 16.70
C GLY A 131 -9.74 -14.35 17.26
N SER A 132 -10.51 -13.62 16.47
CA SER A 132 -11.76 -13.00 16.93
C SER A 132 -12.91 -13.22 15.96
N ASN A 133 -14.08 -13.60 16.48
CA ASN A 133 -15.36 -13.63 15.76
C ASN A 133 -16.20 -12.38 16.00
N ASP A 134 -15.66 -11.36 16.65
CA ASP A 134 -16.37 -10.11 16.91
C ASP A 134 -16.50 -9.29 15.62
N ALA A 135 -17.71 -8.82 15.31
CA ALA A 135 -18.02 -8.03 14.12
C ALA A 135 -17.26 -6.68 14.06
N ARG A 136 -16.82 -6.17 15.24
CA ARG A 136 -15.98 -4.95 15.31
C ARG A 136 -14.65 -5.11 14.59
N VAL A 137 -14.10 -6.32 14.54
CA VAL A 137 -12.82 -6.56 13.85
C VAL A 137 -12.99 -6.44 12.34
N ASP A 138 -14.14 -6.84 11.78
CA ASP A 138 -14.44 -6.62 10.35
C ASP A 138 -14.57 -5.14 10.03
N ALA A 139 -15.28 -4.39 10.87
CA ALA A 139 -15.40 -2.93 10.75
C ALA A 139 -14.03 -2.24 10.87
N GLU A 140 -13.17 -2.65 11.83
CA GLU A 140 -11.80 -2.16 11.96
C GLU A 140 -10.98 -2.42 10.70
N ILE A 141 -11.02 -3.64 10.17
CA ILE A 141 -10.29 -4.01 8.94
C ILE A 141 -10.74 -3.18 7.74
N ILE A 142 -12.03 -2.86 7.64
CA ILE A 142 -12.57 -2.00 6.58
C ILE A 142 -12.17 -0.53 6.80
N SER A 143 -12.16 -0.06 8.05
CA SER A 143 -11.85 1.32 8.39
C SER A 143 -10.39 1.72 8.10
N ILE A 144 -9.44 0.78 8.19
CA ILE A 144 -8.02 1.05 7.96
C ILE A 144 -7.74 1.58 6.53
N PRO A 145 -8.08 0.86 5.45
CA PRO A 145 -7.86 1.37 4.09
C PRO A 145 -8.77 2.56 3.77
N TYR A 146 -9.95 2.65 4.36
CA TYR A 146 -10.82 3.82 4.22
C TYR A 146 -10.14 5.07 4.79
N HIS A 147 -9.64 5.00 6.02
CA HIS A 147 -8.87 6.07 6.67
C HIS A 147 -7.58 6.43 5.89
N LEU A 148 -6.88 5.43 5.33
CA LEU A 148 -5.72 5.70 4.46
C LEU A 148 -6.11 6.57 3.26
N PHE A 149 -7.23 6.26 2.60
CA PHE A 149 -7.67 7.02 1.42
C PHE A 149 -8.10 8.44 1.79
N GLU A 150 -8.77 8.63 2.93
CA GLU A 150 -9.10 9.96 3.45
C GLU A 150 -7.83 10.76 3.80
N THR A 151 -6.86 10.13 4.49
CA THR A 151 -5.57 10.75 4.83
C THR A 151 -4.80 11.19 3.58
N LEU A 152 -4.92 10.43 2.49
CA LEU A 152 -4.31 10.77 1.20
C LEU A 152 -5.12 11.82 0.40
N GLY A 153 -6.29 12.22 0.88
CA GLY A 153 -7.14 13.19 0.20
C GLY A 153 -7.90 12.65 -1.02
N LEU A 154 -8.07 11.31 -1.12
CA LEU A 154 -8.90 10.72 -2.17
C LEU A 154 -10.38 10.94 -1.88
N GLU A 155 -11.07 11.60 -2.79
CA GLU A 155 -12.51 11.84 -2.69
C GLU A 155 -13.34 10.70 -3.32
N GLY A 156 -14.63 10.62 -2.94
CA GLY A 156 -15.58 9.67 -3.53
C GLY A 156 -15.28 8.21 -3.21
N VAL A 157 -14.59 7.95 -2.11
CA VAL A 157 -14.31 6.60 -1.60
C VAL A 157 -15.59 5.94 -1.13
N LYS A 158 -15.82 4.70 -1.55
CA LYS A 158 -17.00 3.92 -1.20
C LYS A 158 -16.65 2.47 -0.94
N VAL A 159 -17.22 1.91 0.13
CA VAL A 159 -17.14 0.49 0.44
C VAL A 159 -18.30 -0.25 -0.22
N ARG A 160 -18.01 -1.23 -1.07
CA ARG A 160 -19.00 -2.23 -1.51
C ARG A 160 -18.83 -3.45 -0.64
N ILE A 161 -19.88 -3.80 0.09
CA ILE A 161 -19.85 -4.87 1.09
C ILE A 161 -20.92 -5.91 0.79
N ASN A 162 -20.63 -7.18 1.10
CA ASN A 162 -21.56 -8.28 1.06
C ASN A 162 -21.20 -9.29 2.14
N THR A 163 -22.03 -10.31 2.30
CA THR A 163 -21.74 -11.46 3.15
C THR A 163 -21.99 -12.77 2.41
N LEU A 164 -21.09 -13.74 2.61
CA LEU A 164 -21.26 -15.10 2.13
C LEU A 164 -21.90 -16.01 3.18
N GLY A 165 -22.06 -15.49 4.40
CA GLY A 165 -22.51 -16.27 5.55
C GLY A 165 -21.51 -17.33 5.99
N ASP A 166 -21.96 -18.20 6.87
CA ASP A 166 -21.27 -19.40 7.30
C ASP A 166 -21.41 -20.54 6.27
N ASN A 167 -20.93 -21.72 6.61
CA ASN A 167 -20.99 -22.88 5.71
C ASN A 167 -22.44 -23.30 5.38
N GLU A 168 -23.37 -23.22 6.33
CA GLU A 168 -24.77 -23.55 6.12
C GLU A 168 -25.45 -22.55 5.17
N SER A 169 -25.33 -21.28 5.44
CA SER A 169 -25.84 -20.17 4.61
C SER A 169 -25.29 -20.27 3.18
N ARG A 170 -24.00 -20.54 3.04
CA ARG A 170 -23.32 -20.70 1.76
C ARG A 170 -23.84 -21.87 0.95
N GLU A 171 -24.07 -23.03 1.59
CA GLU A 171 -24.63 -24.18 0.89
C GLU A 171 -26.11 -23.97 0.51
N ASN A 172 -26.90 -23.28 1.34
CA ASN A 172 -28.29 -22.91 1.01
C ASN A 172 -28.32 -21.98 -0.20
N TYR A 173 -27.46 -20.95 -0.20
CA TYR A 173 -27.34 -20.03 -1.35
C TYR A 173 -26.87 -20.75 -2.61
N LYS A 174 -25.88 -21.62 -2.51
CA LYS A 174 -25.36 -22.40 -3.64
C LYS A 174 -26.43 -23.26 -4.28
N LYS A 175 -27.32 -23.90 -3.50
CA LYS A 175 -28.45 -24.65 -4.03
C LYS A 175 -29.40 -23.77 -4.81
N ALA A 176 -29.80 -22.62 -4.23
CA ALA A 176 -30.67 -21.66 -4.88
C ALA A 176 -30.07 -21.10 -6.18
N LEU A 177 -28.78 -20.84 -6.16
CA LEU A 177 -28.03 -20.34 -7.33
C LEU A 177 -27.99 -21.41 -8.45
N VAL A 178 -27.71 -22.66 -8.12
CA VAL A 178 -27.72 -23.77 -9.08
C VAL A 178 -29.13 -24.01 -9.68
N ASP A 179 -30.17 -24.01 -8.85
CA ASP A 179 -31.56 -24.17 -9.31
C ASP A 179 -31.98 -23.01 -10.23
N TYR A 180 -31.58 -21.79 -9.91
CA TYR A 180 -31.83 -20.62 -10.74
C TYR A 180 -31.07 -20.68 -12.07
N LEU A 181 -29.78 -21.01 -12.07
CA LEU A 181 -28.94 -21.03 -13.28
C LEU A 181 -29.18 -22.21 -14.20
N LYS A 182 -29.63 -23.36 -13.67
CA LYS A 182 -29.83 -24.59 -14.42
C LYS A 182 -30.61 -24.45 -15.73
N PRO A 183 -31.77 -23.74 -15.79
CA PRO A 183 -32.51 -23.56 -17.04
C PRO A 183 -31.84 -22.57 -18.01
N HIS A 184 -30.82 -21.83 -17.57
CA HIS A 184 -30.18 -20.75 -18.31
C HIS A 184 -28.73 -21.02 -18.71
N ILE A 185 -28.17 -22.18 -18.30
CA ILE A 185 -26.73 -22.45 -18.42
C ILE A 185 -26.22 -22.42 -19.87
N ASP A 186 -27.03 -22.81 -20.83
CA ASP A 186 -26.67 -22.85 -22.25
C ASP A 186 -26.49 -21.46 -22.86
N SER A 187 -27.04 -20.44 -22.22
CA SER A 187 -26.93 -19.02 -22.65
C SER A 187 -25.73 -18.29 -22.05
N LEU A 188 -24.97 -18.94 -21.18
CA LEU A 188 -23.76 -18.39 -20.55
C LEU A 188 -22.49 -18.79 -21.32
N CYS A 189 -21.41 -18.08 -21.09
CA CYS A 189 -20.10 -18.37 -21.71
C CYS A 189 -19.55 -19.74 -21.26
N GLU A 190 -18.61 -20.27 -22.03
CA GLU A 190 -18.04 -21.61 -21.77
C GLU A 190 -17.37 -21.69 -20.37
N ASP A 191 -16.69 -20.64 -19.95
CA ASP A 191 -16.10 -20.58 -18.59
C ASP A 191 -17.20 -20.69 -17.51
N CYS A 192 -18.38 -20.07 -17.71
CA CYS A 192 -19.52 -20.16 -16.80
C CYS A 192 -20.15 -21.55 -16.77
N LYS A 193 -20.21 -22.23 -17.90
CA LYS A 193 -20.68 -23.64 -17.99
C LYS A 193 -19.75 -24.59 -17.20
N GLU A 194 -18.44 -24.36 -17.30
CA GLU A 194 -17.47 -25.13 -16.51
C GLU A 194 -17.59 -24.81 -15.01
N ARG A 195 -17.69 -23.52 -14.64
CA ARG A 195 -17.86 -23.05 -13.27
C ARG A 195 -19.14 -23.55 -12.63
N PHE A 196 -20.21 -23.69 -13.39
CA PHE A 196 -21.48 -24.22 -12.91
C PHE A 196 -21.32 -25.59 -12.25
N ASN A 197 -20.50 -26.48 -12.84
CA ASN A 197 -20.25 -27.83 -12.33
C ASN A 197 -19.21 -27.87 -11.20
N LYS A 198 -18.24 -26.93 -11.19
CA LYS A 198 -17.12 -26.94 -10.24
C LYS A 198 -17.37 -26.05 -9.04
N ASN A 199 -17.66 -24.76 -9.29
CA ASN A 199 -17.93 -23.75 -8.28
C ASN A 199 -18.90 -22.70 -8.82
N PRO A 200 -20.21 -22.86 -8.67
CA PRO A 200 -21.22 -21.98 -9.22
C PRO A 200 -21.08 -20.51 -8.77
N LEU A 201 -20.57 -20.28 -7.55
CA LEU A 201 -20.36 -18.93 -7.02
C LEU A 201 -19.42 -18.10 -7.92
N ARG A 202 -18.50 -18.74 -8.64
CA ARG A 202 -17.59 -18.08 -9.57
C ARG A 202 -18.27 -17.50 -10.82
N ILE A 203 -19.51 -17.87 -11.10
CA ILE A 203 -20.29 -17.30 -12.20
C ILE A 203 -20.60 -15.82 -11.94
N LEU A 204 -20.75 -15.45 -10.66
CA LEU A 204 -21.02 -14.07 -10.25
C LEU A 204 -19.87 -13.10 -10.58
N ASP A 205 -18.63 -13.60 -10.65
CA ASP A 205 -17.43 -12.84 -11.02
C ASP A 205 -17.07 -12.99 -12.52
N CYS A 206 -18.04 -13.35 -13.37
CA CYS A 206 -17.77 -13.52 -14.78
C CYS A 206 -17.67 -12.17 -15.50
N LYS A 207 -16.51 -11.91 -16.11
CA LYS A 207 -16.24 -10.68 -16.87
C LYS A 207 -16.95 -10.66 -18.23
N VAL A 208 -17.24 -11.84 -18.80
CA VAL A 208 -17.91 -11.99 -20.11
C VAL A 208 -19.41 -11.80 -19.96
N ASP A 209 -20.02 -12.49 -18.98
CA ASP A 209 -21.46 -12.49 -18.77
C ASP A 209 -21.96 -11.41 -17.79
N LYS A 210 -21.07 -10.51 -17.30
CA LYS A 210 -21.39 -9.51 -16.26
C LYS A 210 -22.64 -8.67 -16.56
N ASP A 211 -22.93 -8.40 -17.86
CA ASP A 211 -24.05 -7.58 -18.32
C ASP A 211 -25.25 -8.46 -18.77
N ASN A 212 -25.18 -9.78 -18.63
CA ASN A 212 -26.25 -10.69 -18.98
C ASN A 212 -27.46 -10.50 -18.03
N GLU A 213 -28.66 -10.39 -18.57
CA GLU A 213 -29.90 -10.20 -17.80
C GLU A 213 -30.12 -11.31 -16.75
N ILE A 214 -29.67 -12.54 -17.04
CA ILE A 214 -29.73 -13.67 -16.09
C ILE A 214 -28.94 -13.34 -14.85
N LEU A 215 -27.72 -12.77 -14.98
CA LEU A 215 -26.87 -12.42 -13.84
C LEU A 215 -27.32 -11.14 -13.12
N LYS A 216 -28.18 -10.35 -13.74
CA LYS A 216 -28.78 -9.18 -13.06
C LYS A 216 -29.87 -9.57 -12.05
N ASN A 217 -30.58 -10.66 -12.31
CA ASN A 217 -31.72 -11.13 -11.52
C ASN A 217 -31.38 -12.37 -10.64
N ILE A 218 -30.12 -12.58 -10.38
CA ILE A 218 -29.64 -13.72 -9.60
C ILE A 218 -30.10 -13.62 -8.13
N PRO A 219 -30.38 -14.73 -7.43
CA PRO A 219 -30.70 -14.73 -6.02
C PRO A 219 -29.61 -14.01 -5.21
N LYS A 220 -30.01 -13.25 -4.20
CA LYS A 220 -29.06 -12.51 -3.36
C LYS A 220 -28.60 -13.41 -2.18
N THR A 221 -27.33 -13.37 -1.84
CA THR A 221 -26.75 -14.15 -0.73
C THR A 221 -27.45 -13.86 0.59
N ILE A 222 -27.79 -12.60 0.84
CA ILE A 222 -28.42 -12.13 2.08
C ILE A 222 -29.79 -12.80 2.35
N ASP A 223 -30.51 -13.27 1.31
CA ASP A 223 -31.81 -13.92 1.44
C ASP A 223 -31.71 -15.37 1.92
N TYR A 224 -30.49 -15.94 2.01
CA TYR A 224 -30.22 -17.33 2.37
C TYR A 224 -29.34 -17.46 3.62
N LEU A 225 -29.13 -16.36 4.35
CA LEU A 225 -28.41 -16.39 5.61
C LEU A 225 -29.25 -17.04 6.70
N ASN A 226 -28.59 -17.79 7.57
CA ASN A 226 -29.21 -18.15 8.84
C ASN A 226 -29.20 -16.94 9.80
N GLU A 227 -29.95 -17.05 10.91
CA GLU A 227 -30.11 -15.95 11.87
C GLU A 227 -28.77 -15.46 12.45
N GLU A 228 -27.82 -16.36 12.72
CA GLU A 228 -26.50 -16.03 13.27
C GLU A 228 -25.70 -15.20 12.27
N SER A 229 -25.60 -15.68 11.01
CA SER A 229 -24.89 -14.96 9.95
C SER A 229 -25.51 -13.63 9.60
N LYS A 230 -26.85 -13.53 9.71
CA LYS A 230 -27.56 -12.27 9.49
C LYS A 230 -27.27 -11.29 10.61
N THR A 231 -27.38 -11.71 11.86
CA THR A 231 -27.08 -10.87 13.04
C THR A 231 -25.64 -10.35 12.96
N PHE A 232 -24.68 -11.23 12.65
CA PHE A 232 -23.28 -10.83 12.50
C PHE A 232 -23.11 -9.76 11.42
N PHE A 233 -23.75 -9.92 10.27
CA PHE A 233 -23.63 -8.95 9.18
C PHE A 233 -24.28 -7.62 9.54
N ASP A 234 -25.47 -7.65 10.19
CA ASP A 234 -26.15 -6.43 10.65
C ASP A 234 -25.31 -5.68 11.70
N GLU A 235 -24.58 -6.40 12.57
CA GLU A 235 -23.63 -5.79 13.51
C GLU A 235 -22.45 -5.11 12.78
N VAL A 236 -21.86 -5.74 11.75
CA VAL A 236 -20.79 -5.13 10.95
C VAL A 236 -21.28 -3.82 10.33
N LEU A 237 -22.47 -3.82 9.72
CA LEU A 237 -23.05 -2.61 9.13
C LEU A 237 -23.28 -1.51 10.16
N SER A 238 -23.81 -1.87 11.34
CA SER A 238 -24.02 -0.94 12.46
C SER A 238 -22.71 -0.28 12.93
N TYR A 239 -21.59 -1.03 12.97
CA TYR A 239 -20.28 -0.45 13.29
C TYR A 239 -19.76 0.46 12.19
N LEU A 240 -19.96 0.13 10.92
CA LEU A 240 -19.61 1.03 9.81
C LEU A 240 -20.41 2.33 9.86
N ASP A 241 -21.72 2.25 10.18
CA ASP A 241 -22.56 3.43 10.41
C ASP A 241 -22.03 4.31 11.55
N SER A 242 -21.59 3.69 12.66
CA SER A 242 -21.04 4.43 13.81
C SER A 242 -19.68 5.10 13.52
N LEU A 243 -18.96 4.62 12.51
CA LEU A 243 -17.71 5.20 12.00
C LEU A 243 -17.95 6.19 10.83
N GLU A 244 -19.20 6.45 10.46
CA GLU A 244 -19.58 7.30 9.33
C GLU A 244 -18.96 6.87 7.99
N ILE A 245 -18.64 5.57 7.86
CA ILE A 245 -18.05 5.00 6.63
C ILE A 245 -19.14 4.83 5.56
N CYS A 246 -18.95 5.44 4.39
CA CYS A 246 -19.88 5.31 3.27
C CYS A 246 -19.79 3.92 2.65
N TYR A 247 -20.87 3.14 2.69
CA TYR A 247 -20.92 1.81 2.09
C TYR A 247 -22.20 1.57 1.26
N GLU A 248 -22.12 0.54 0.43
CA GLU A 248 -23.25 -0.04 -0.32
C GLU A 248 -23.25 -1.54 -0.16
N VAL A 249 -24.37 -2.13 0.24
CA VAL A 249 -24.57 -3.57 0.21
C VAL A 249 -24.80 -4.02 -1.22
N ASP A 250 -23.80 -4.68 -1.81
CA ASP A 250 -23.85 -5.17 -3.19
C ASP A 250 -23.79 -6.70 -3.25
N PRO A 251 -24.92 -7.37 -3.57
CA PRO A 251 -24.98 -8.83 -3.67
C PRO A 251 -24.01 -9.45 -4.68
N LYS A 252 -23.47 -8.64 -5.61
CA LYS A 252 -22.51 -9.08 -6.61
C LYS A 252 -21.07 -9.02 -6.12
N THR A 253 -20.82 -8.38 -4.98
CA THR A 253 -19.49 -8.36 -4.36
C THR A 253 -19.18 -9.74 -3.83
N ILE A 254 -18.41 -10.50 -4.59
CA ILE A 254 -17.79 -11.76 -4.22
C ILE A 254 -16.29 -11.67 -4.49
N ARG A 255 -15.53 -12.56 -3.88
CA ARG A 255 -14.06 -12.51 -4.03
C ARG A 255 -13.55 -13.64 -4.90
N GLY A 256 -12.47 -13.35 -5.62
CA GLY A 256 -11.80 -14.26 -6.52
C GLY A 256 -11.05 -15.44 -5.83
N LEU A 257 -11.15 -15.62 -4.50
CA LEU A 257 -10.48 -16.66 -3.72
C LEU A 257 -11.50 -17.44 -2.90
N ASP A 258 -11.36 -18.75 -2.82
CA ASP A 258 -12.40 -19.65 -2.30
C ASP A 258 -12.46 -19.70 -0.76
N TYR A 259 -11.48 -19.15 -0.06
CA TYR A 259 -11.40 -19.21 1.40
C TYR A 259 -12.34 -18.25 2.14
N TYR A 260 -12.96 -17.28 1.46
CA TYR A 260 -13.80 -16.29 2.13
C TYR A 260 -15.08 -16.88 2.70
N THR A 261 -15.44 -16.38 3.88
CA THR A 261 -16.68 -16.62 4.63
C THR A 261 -17.23 -15.28 5.10
N HIS A 262 -18.50 -15.22 5.56
CA HIS A 262 -19.11 -14.00 6.10
C HIS A 262 -18.78 -12.74 5.30
N THR A 263 -18.23 -11.69 5.95
CA THR A 263 -17.96 -10.40 5.33
C THR A 263 -16.99 -10.49 4.15
N VAL A 264 -17.38 -9.90 3.03
CA VAL A 264 -16.52 -9.63 1.87
C VAL A 264 -16.71 -8.19 1.44
N PHE A 265 -15.64 -7.51 1.05
CA PHE A 265 -15.72 -6.12 0.66
C PHE A 265 -14.71 -5.73 -0.41
N GLU A 266 -15.03 -4.66 -1.10
CA GLU A 266 -14.17 -3.93 -2.02
C GLU A 266 -14.28 -2.44 -1.68
N ILE A 267 -13.17 -1.72 -1.72
CA ILE A 267 -13.17 -0.27 -1.57
C ILE A 267 -12.74 0.33 -2.91
N GLU A 268 -13.60 1.15 -3.45
CA GLU A 268 -13.38 1.84 -4.71
C GLU A 268 -13.35 3.35 -4.52
N ALA A 269 -12.55 4.04 -5.33
CA ALA A 269 -12.62 5.47 -5.48
C ALA A 269 -13.32 5.79 -6.80
N ASN A 270 -14.28 6.73 -6.77
CA ASN A 270 -15.03 7.11 -7.96
C ASN A 270 -14.21 8.04 -8.86
N ILE A 271 -13.18 7.50 -9.50
CA ILE A 271 -12.27 8.24 -10.36
C ILE A 271 -12.77 8.16 -11.80
N LYS A 272 -13.00 9.32 -12.41
CA LYS A 272 -13.49 9.43 -13.79
C LYS A 272 -12.50 8.76 -14.75
N ASP A 273 -13.01 7.98 -15.70
CA ASP A 273 -12.25 7.29 -16.74
C ASP A 273 -11.24 6.21 -16.23
N PHE A 274 -11.29 5.86 -14.95
CA PHE A 274 -10.41 4.85 -14.33
C PHE A 274 -10.87 3.41 -14.59
N GLY A 275 -12.16 3.22 -14.92
CA GLY A 275 -12.75 1.94 -15.33
C GLY A 275 -12.66 0.86 -14.25
N ALA A 276 -12.29 -0.37 -14.65
CA ALA A 276 -12.16 -1.52 -13.73
C ALA A 276 -11.01 -1.38 -12.70
N GLN A 277 -10.27 -0.29 -12.71
CA GLN A 277 -9.19 0.00 -11.76
C GLN A 277 -9.68 0.77 -10.52
N ASN A 278 -10.96 1.17 -10.50
CA ASN A 278 -11.56 1.88 -9.36
C ASN A 278 -11.49 1.09 -8.04
N VAL A 279 -11.46 -0.24 -8.07
CA VAL A 279 -11.26 -1.07 -6.88
C VAL A 279 -9.79 -1.00 -6.45
N LEU A 280 -9.51 -0.27 -5.38
CA LEU A 280 -8.18 -0.03 -4.84
C LEU A 280 -7.81 -1.05 -3.76
N CYS A 281 -8.79 -1.46 -2.95
CA CYS A 281 -8.62 -2.41 -1.85
C CYS A 281 -9.71 -3.46 -1.88
N ALA A 282 -9.39 -4.65 -1.39
CA ALA A 282 -10.37 -5.71 -1.29
C ALA A 282 -9.99 -6.73 -0.22
N GLY A 283 -10.99 -7.22 0.50
CA GLY A 283 -10.78 -8.11 1.62
C GLY A 283 -12.03 -8.88 2.05
N GLY A 284 -11.95 -9.46 3.23
CA GLY A 284 -13.04 -10.17 3.87
C GLY A 284 -12.59 -11.14 4.93
N ARG A 285 -13.55 -11.83 5.54
CA ARG A 285 -13.36 -12.83 6.58
C ARG A 285 -13.10 -14.22 5.99
N TYR A 286 -12.26 -15.01 6.64
CA TYR A 286 -11.86 -16.36 6.17
C TYR A 286 -11.62 -17.30 7.36
N ASN A 287 -12.71 -17.63 8.07
CA ASN A 287 -12.68 -18.40 9.33
C ASN A 287 -12.11 -19.81 9.20
N ASN A 288 -12.21 -20.43 8.01
CA ASN A 288 -11.79 -21.81 7.80
C ASN A 288 -10.35 -21.94 7.29
N LEU A 289 -9.65 -20.82 6.96
CA LEU A 289 -8.36 -20.85 6.29
C LEU A 289 -7.28 -21.55 7.12
N VAL A 290 -7.20 -21.21 8.42
CA VAL A 290 -6.19 -21.77 9.32
C VAL A 290 -6.40 -23.28 9.50
N GLU A 291 -7.66 -23.72 9.65
CA GLU A 291 -8.03 -25.13 9.77
C GLU A 291 -7.76 -25.90 8.45
N ASN A 292 -8.04 -25.29 7.31
CA ASN A 292 -7.73 -25.87 6.00
C ASN A 292 -6.24 -26.08 5.77
N LEU A 293 -5.39 -25.39 6.53
CA LEU A 293 -3.92 -25.54 6.54
C LEU A 293 -3.41 -26.40 7.70
N ASP A 294 -4.27 -27.25 8.29
CA ASP A 294 -3.97 -28.15 9.42
C ASP A 294 -3.63 -27.40 10.74
N GLY A 295 -4.03 -26.13 10.86
CA GLY A 295 -3.95 -25.36 12.11
C GLY A 295 -5.20 -25.51 12.97
N PRO A 296 -5.23 -24.94 14.18
CA PRO A 296 -6.44 -24.89 14.99
C PRO A 296 -7.51 -23.99 14.37
N ALA A 297 -8.79 -24.31 14.54
CA ALA A 297 -9.89 -23.45 14.09
C ALA A 297 -9.69 -22.03 14.67
N THR A 298 -9.42 -21.09 13.79
CA THR A 298 -9.09 -19.70 14.16
C THR A 298 -9.75 -18.75 13.19
N PRO A 299 -10.72 -17.95 13.64
CA PRO A 299 -11.33 -16.94 12.79
C PRO A 299 -10.32 -15.88 12.38
N ALA A 300 -10.44 -15.39 11.16
CA ALA A 300 -9.56 -14.36 10.65
C ALA A 300 -10.25 -13.49 9.59
N VAL A 301 -9.78 -12.25 9.47
CA VAL A 301 -10.25 -11.26 8.51
C VAL A 301 -9.06 -10.39 8.07
N GLY A 302 -9.06 -9.97 6.81
CA GLY A 302 -7.97 -9.15 6.29
C GLY A 302 -8.27 -8.51 4.95
N PHE A 303 -7.34 -7.73 4.45
CA PHE A 303 -7.42 -7.12 3.12
C PHE A 303 -6.08 -7.09 2.39
N GLY A 304 -6.15 -6.90 1.08
CA GLY A 304 -5.03 -6.58 0.21
C GLY A 304 -5.32 -5.33 -0.62
N LEU A 305 -4.32 -4.43 -0.70
CA LEU A 305 -4.36 -3.18 -1.43
C LEU A 305 -3.12 -3.08 -2.32
N GLY A 306 -3.32 -2.87 -3.63
CA GLY A 306 -2.21 -2.74 -4.58
C GLY A 306 -1.64 -1.32 -4.59
N SER A 307 -0.35 -1.17 -4.27
CA SER A 307 0.28 0.15 -4.17
C SER A 307 0.34 0.88 -5.50
N GLU A 308 0.63 0.19 -6.61
CA GLU A 308 0.73 0.79 -7.93
C GLU A 308 -0.62 1.34 -8.42
N ARG A 309 -1.71 0.67 -8.03
CA ARG A 309 -3.06 1.12 -8.37
C ARG A 309 -3.45 2.34 -7.55
N LEU A 310 -3.07 2.37 -6.26
CA LEU A 310 -3.29 3.53 -5.41
C LEU A 310 -2.47 4.74 -5.88
N LEU A 311 -1.18 4.56 -6.19
CA LEU A 311 -0.34 5.64 -6.75
C LEU A 311 -0.89 6.17 -8.07
N LEU A 312 -1.42 5.29 -8.91
CA LEU A 312 -2.06 5.69 -10.16
C LEU A 312 -3.35 6.51 -9.90
N ALA A 313 -4.11 6.15 -8.87
CA ALA A 313 -5.29 6.90 -8.46
C ALA A 313 -4.91 8.31 -7.97
N LEU A 314 -3.88 8.41 -7.13
CA LEU A 314 -3.35 9.70 -6.66
C LEU A 314 -2.84 10.57 -7.81
N GLU A 315 -2.09 9.98 -8.76
CA GLU A 315 -1.63 10.68 -9.97
C GLU A 315 -2.79 11.24 -10.77
N HIS A 316 -3.87 10.46 -10.93
CA HIS A 316 -5.05 10.85 -11.69
C HIS A 316 -5.81 12.01 -11.04
N GLU A 317 -5.89 12.04 -9.73
CA GLU A 317 -6.52 13.10 -8.94
C GLU A 317 -5.56 14.28 -8.66
N ASN A 318 -4.35 14.28 -9.25
CA ASN A 318 -3.29 15.28 -9.05
C ASN A 318 -2.86 15.45 -7.58
N ILE A 319 -2.91 14.38 -6.80
CA ILE A 319 -2.44 14.34 -5.42
C ILE A 319 -0.97 13.94 -5.42
N ASP A 320 -0.09 14.84 -5.00
CA ASP A 320 1.33 14.55 -4.86
C ASP A 320 1.68 14.27 -3.39
N ILE A 321 2.16 13.05 -3.15
CA ILE A 321 2.62 12.59 -1.83
C ILE A 321 4.15 12.54 -1.74
N ALA A 322 4.85 12.86 -2.82
CA ALA A 322 6.30 12.80 -2.82
C ALA A 322 6.89 13.98 -2.06
N LEU A 323 7.60 13.70 -0.99
CA LEU A 323 8.48 14.68 -0.38
C LEU A 323 9.52 15.12 -1.42
N THR A 324 9.55 16.41 -1.72
CA THR A 324 10.57 16.97 -2.62
C THR A 324 11.94 16.65 -2.04
N LYS A 325 12.75 15.88 -2.76
CA LYS A 325 14.12 15.64 -2.33
C LYS A 325 14.88 16.96 -2.45
N SER A 326 15.22 17.56 -1.32
CA SER A 326 16.15 18.68 -1.22
C SER A 326 17.46 18.19 -0.63
N VAL A 327 18.54 18.88 -0.96
CA VAL A 327 19.84 18.76 -0.31
C VAL A 327 20.00 19.97 0.59
N ASP A 328 20.23 19.77 1.87
CA ASP A 328 20.36 20.89 2.79
C ASP A 328 21.58 21.74 2.44
N VAL A 329 22.73 21.07 2.24
CA VAL A 329 23.99 21.76 1.92
C VAL A 329 24.69 21.07 0.74
N TYR A 330 25.05 21.85 -0.27
CA TYR A 330 25.93 21.41 -1.35
C TYR A 330 27.32 22.06 -1.18
N VAL A 331 28.32 21.25 -0.82
CA VAL A 331 29.70 21.71 -0.63
C VAL A 331 30.45 21.69 -1.95
N ILE A 332 31.01 22.85 -2.35
CA ILE A 332 31.73 23.07 -3.61
C ILE A 332 33.25 23.17 -3.32
N PRO A 333 34.02 22.09 -3.47
CA PRO A 333 35.45 22.10 -3.24
C PRO A 333 36.19 22.68 -4.44
N MET A 334 36.81 23.88 -4.29
CA MET A 334 37.58 24.56 -5.33
C MET A 334 39.09 24.47 -5.15
N THR A 335 39.56 23.77 -4.13
CA THR A 335 40.98 23.49 -3.84
C THR A 335 41.51 22.27 -4.55
N SER A 336 42.83 22.17 -4.70
CA SER A 336 43.49 20.95 -5.22
C SER A 336 43.42 19.80 -4.21
N ASP A 337 43.70 20.06 -2.92
CA ASP A 337 43.46 19.13 -1.82
C ASP A 337 42.02 19.29 -1.30
N LYS A 338 41.25 18.22 -1.35
CA LYS A 338 39.86 18.18 -0.96
C LYS A 338 39.60 17.55 0.41
N SER A 339 40.65 17.22 1.14
CA SER A 339 40.55 16.52 2.44
C SER A 339 39.70 17.31 3.42
N PHE A 340 39.93 18.62 3.50
CA PHE A 340 39.18 19.51 4.40
C PHE A 340 37.68 19.58 4.05
N SER A 341 37.37 19.84 2.78
CA SER A 341 35.97 19.90 2.32
C SER A 341 35.25 18.58 2.48
N PHE A 342 35.93 17.46 2.24
CA PHE A 342 35.37 16.13 2.44
C PHE A 342 35.11 15.83 3.93
N SER A 343 36.01 16.25 4.82
CA SER A 343 35.81 16.15 6.27
C SER A 343 34.60 16.97 6.74
N LEU A 344 34.39 18.17 6.17
CA LEU A 344 33.22 18.98 6.45
C LEU A 344 31.93 18.30 5.97
N VAL A 345 31.92 17.74 4.77
CA VAL A 345 30.78 16.98 4.24
C VAL A 345 30.42 15.83 5.18
N TYR A 346 31.43 15.08 5.63
CA TYR A 346 31.21 13.98 6.57
C TYR A 346 30.63 14.46 7.90
N LEU A 347 31.20 15.52 8.48
CA LEU A 347 30.71 16.12 9.72
C LEU A 347 29.23 16.53 9.61
N LEU A 348 28.86 17.29 8.58
CA LEU A 348 27.49 17.72 8.37
C LEU A 348 26.51 16.53 8.22
N ARG A 349 26.93 15.48 7.52
CA ARG A 349 26.14 14.25 7.41
C ARG A 349 25.95 13.53 8.74
N THR A 350 26.97 13.53 9.61
CA THR A 350 26.85 12.93 10.96
C THR A 350 25.94 13.72 11.89
N LEU A 351 25.71 14.99 11.58
CA LEU A 351 24.73 15.86 12.26
C LEU A 351 23.29 15.68 11.70
N GLY A 352 23.08 14.75 10.78
CA GLY A 352 21.76 14.44 10.23
C GLY A 352 21.38 15.24 8.98
N LEU A 353 22.24 16.13 8.48
CA LEU A 353 21.94 16.92 7.30
C LEU A 353 22.08 16.13 5.99
N SER A 354 21.23 16.43 5.02
CA SER A 354 21.37 15.93 3.64
C SER A 354 22.43 16.76 2.92
N VAL A 355 23.61 16.18 2.71
CA VAL A 355 24.76 16.89 2.14
C VAL A 355 25.30 16.19 0.90
N GLU A 356 25.52 16.97 -0.15
CA GLU A 356 26.16 16.52 -1.39
C GLU A 356 27.41 17.37 -1.69
N THR A 357 28.33 16.86 -2.52
CA THR A 357 29.54 17.56 -2.93
C THR A 357 29.93 17.23 -4.38
N ASP A 358 30.82 18.02 -4.97
CA ASP A 358 31.28 17.79 -6.33
C ASP A 358 32.37 16.70 -6.41
N TYR A 359 32.03 15.57 -6.97
CA TYR A 359 32.96 14.49 -7.29
C TYR A 359 33.49 14.52 -8.74
N LEU A 360 33.03 15.47 -9.59
CA LEU A 360 33.37 15.53 -11.00
C LEU A 360 34.30 16.69 -11.36
N ASN A 361 34.81 17.43 -10.40
CA ASN A 361 35.66 18.61 -10.59
C ASN A 361 35.06 19.64 -11.54
N ARG A 362 33.78 19.95 -11.36
CA ARG A 362 33.08 20.96 -12.16
C ARG A 362 33.64 22.36 -11.90
N LYS A 363 33.58 23.22 -12.92
CA LYS A 363 33.81 24.66 -12.73
C LYS A 363 32.73 25.25 -11.80
N LEU A 364 33.04 26.29 -11.07
CA LEU A 364 32.14 26.93 -10.08
C LEU A 364 30.74 27.21 -10.64
N ALA A 365 30.64 27.82 -11.83
CA ALA A 365 29.35 28.09 -12.46
C ALA A 365 28.51 26.82 -12.74
N ASN A 366 29.17 25.70 -13.05
CA ASN A 366 28.49 24.42 -13.30
C ASN A 366 28.09 23.74 -11.97
N ASN A 367 28.82 24.01 -10.88
CA ASN A 367 28.45 23.57 -9.54
C ASN A 367 27.16 24.27 -9.08
N PHE A 368 27.00 25.57 -9.28
CA PHE A 368 25.76 26.27 -8.97
C PHE A 368 24.56 25.75 -9.79
N LYS A 369 24.73 25.48 -11.08
CA LYS A 369 23.68 24.84 -11.89
C LYS A 369 23.32 23.45 -11.40
N TYR A 370 24.29 22.71 -10.89
CA TYR A 370 24.04 21.39 -10.32
C TYR A 370 23.34 21.49 -8.96
N ALA A 371 23.71 22.46 -8.12
CA ALA A 371 23.03 22.78 -6.88
C ALA A 371 21.53 23.06 -7.10
N GLU A 372 21.20 23.87 -8.12
CA GLU A 372 19.81 24.12 -8.53
C GLU A 372 19.10 22.82 -8.93
N LYS A 373 19.74 22.00 -9.76
CA LYS A 373 19.18 20.72 -10.23
C LYS A 373 18.85 19.75 -9.11
N ILE A 374 19.64 19.75 -8.02
CA ILE A 374 19.43 18.84 -6.88
C ILE A 374 18.61 19.51 -5.76
N ASN A 375 18.04 20.69 -6.01
CA ASN A 375 17.29 21.49 -5.04
C ASN A 375 18.07 21.70 -3.73
N ALA A 376 19.36 22.11 -3.83
CA ALA A 376 20.14 22.45 -2.65
C ALA A 376 19.57 23.71 -1.99
N LYS A 377 19.35 23.68 -0.66
CA LYS A 377 18.93 24.87 0.10
C LYS A 377 20.10 25.87 0.19
N TYR A 378 21.29 25.37 0.54
CA TYR A 378 22.50 26.16 0.67
C TYR A 378 23.65 25.59 -0.16
N THR A 379 24.51 26.45 -0.68
CA THR A 379 25.80 26.05 -1.22
C THR A 379 26.92 26.63 -0.37
N VAL A 380 27.99 25.87 -0.18
CA VAL A 380 29.18 26.28 0.57
C VAL A 380 30.40 26.12 -0.33
N VAL A 381 31.00 27.24 -0.72
CA VAL A 381 32.23 27.25 -1.52
C VAL A 381 33.45 27.20 -0.59
N ILE A 382 34.38 26.32 -0.92
CA ILE A 382 35.65 26.14 -0.21
C ILE A 382 36.79 26.23 -1.22
N GLY A 383 37.38 27.38 -1.32
CA GLY A 383 38.58 27.68 -2.10
C GLY A 383 39.80 27.87 -1.21
N GLU A 384 40.93 28.25 -1.82
CA GLU A 384 42.18 28.53 -1.13
C GLU A 384 42.05 29.73 -0.18
N ASP A 385 41.33 30.79 -0.63
CA ASP A 385 41.06 31.99 0.16
C ASP A 385 40.19 31.70 1.39
N GLU A 386 39.18 30.82 1.24
CA GLU A 386 38.30 30.42 2.34
C GLU A 386 39.06 29.64 3.41
N ILE A 387 39.99 28.81 3.01
CA ILE A 387 40.86 28.08 3.96
C ILE A 387 41.82 28.98 4.66
N GLU A 388 42.54 29.87 3.93
CA GLU A 388 43.57 30.76 4.48
C GLU A 388 42.98 31.79 5.47
N LYS A 389 41.78 32.30 5.13
CA LYS A 389 41.12 33.36 5.90
C LYS A 389 40.08 32.85 6.89
N GLU A 390 39.96 31.52 7.06
CA GLU A 390 39.09 30.83 8.00
C GLU A 390 37.61 31.26 7.94
N TYR A 391 37.06 31.38 6.73
CA TYR A 391 35.63 31.58 6.50
C TYR A 391 35.12 30.65 5.44
N PHE A 392 33.76 30.51 5.33
CA PHE A 392 33.06 29.85 4.21
C PHE A 392 32.20 30.86 3.47
N THR A 393 32.19 30.79 2.15
CA THR A 393 31.23 31.55 1.34
C THR A 393 29.97 30.67 1.23
N VAL A 394 28.92 31.07 1.97
CA VAL A 394 27.63 30.43 2.04
C VAL A 394 26.63 31.17 1.16
N LYS A 395 25.91 30.47 0.30
CA LYS A 395 24.87 31.06 -0.54
C LYS A 395 23.54 30.35 -0.28
N ASN A 396 22.52 31.13 0.07
CA ASN A 396 21.14 30.67 0.08
C ASN A 396 20.64 30.57 -1.37
N MET A 397 20.22 29.36 -1.78
CA MET A 397 19.84 29.10 -3.17
C MET A 397 18.44 29.62 -3.51
N LYS A 398 17.60 29.92 -2.50
CA LYS A 398 16.26 30.50 -2.67
C LYS A 398 16.32 32.03 -2.80
N THR A 399 16.97 32.71 -1.84
CA THR A 399 17.10 34.18 -1.85
C THR A 399 18.23 34.71 -2.76
N ARG A 400 19.19 33.82 -3.10
CA ARG A 400 20.42 34.15 -3.86
C ARG A 400 21.44 35.01 -3.09
N GLU A 401 21.21 35.29 -1.83
CA GLU A 401 22.12 36.01 -0.97
C GLU A 401 23.36 35.19 -0.65
N GLU A 402 24.50 35.85 -0.62
CA GLU A 402 25.81 35.28 -0.29
C GLU A 402 26.39 35.93 0.95
N GLU A 403 26.84 35.10 1.89
CA GLU A 403 27.47 35.57 3.13
C GLU A 403 28.79 34.86 3.37
N LYS A 404 29.73 35.61 4.03
CA LYS A 404 30.98 35.06 4.52
C LYS A 404 30.82 34.72 5.99
N VAL A 405 30.75 33.44 6.29
CA VAL A 405 30.55 32.94 7.65
C VAL A 405 31.87 32.43 8.20
N SER A 406 32.26 32.86 9.39
CA SER A 406 33.45 32.37 10.08
C SER A 406 33.39 30.84 10.26
N LYS A 407 34.52 30.16 10.07
CA LYS A 407 34.61 28.70 10.24
C LYS A 407 34.10 28.22 11.60
N ASN A 408 34.32 29.01 12.67
CA ASN A 408 33.88 28.64 14.02
C ASN A 408 32.37 28.80 14.23
N GLU A 409 31.72 29.67 13.49
CA GLU A 409 30.27 29.96 13.59
C GLU A 409 29.46 29.19 12.55
N PHE A 410 30.09 28.60 11.55
CA PHE A 410 29.43 28.00 10.40
C PHE A 410 28.41 26.93 10.78
N LEU A 411 28.75 26.02 11.68
CA LEU A 411 27.83 24.97 12.10
C LEU A 411 26.55 25.52 12.75
N LYS A 412 26.73 26.50 13.63
CA LYS A 412 25.62 27.19 14.28
C LYS A 412 24.76 27.90 13.24
N TYR A 413 25.39 28.69 12.36
CA TYR A 413 24.76 29.45 11.29
C TYR A 413 23.89 28.53 10.41
N ILE A 414 24.45 27.44 9.88
CA ILE A 414 23.74 26.58 8.94
C ILE A 414 22.56 25.85 9.59
N LEU A 415 22.70 25.41 10.85
CA LEU A 415 21.62 24.73 11.58
C LEU A 415 20.47 25.70 11.88
N GLU A 416 20.75 26.90 12.38
CA GLU A 416 19.73 27.93 12.68
C GLU A 416 18.92 28.31 11.42
N HIS A 417 19.61 28.46 10.27
CA HIS A 417 18.94 28.85 9.03
C HIS A 417 18.12 27.70 8.41
N LEU A 418 18.57 26.46 8.56
CA LEU A 418 17.79 25.29 8.10
C LEU A 418 16.55 25.09 8.96
N GLU A 419 16.61 25.29 10.28
CA GLU A 419 15.44 25.22 11.17
C GLU A 419 14.40 26.31 10.82
N GLN A 420 14.83 27.52 10.48
CA GLN A 420 13.93 28.61 10.05
C GLN A 420 13.25 28.31 8.72
N ASP A 421 13.95 27.71 7.76
CA ASP A 421 13.37 27.32 6.48
C ASP A 421 12.30 26.20 6.62
N ASP A 422 12.48 25.30 7.58
CA ASP A 422 11.52 24.22 7.86
C ASP A 422 10.31 24.72 8.69
N CYS A 423 10.46 25.81 9.47
CA CYS A 423 9.38 26.46 10.22
C CYS A 423 8.49 27.39 9.36
N SER A 424 8.76 27.59 8.09
CA SER A 424 7.88 28.34 7.19
C SER A 424 6.64 27.50 6.78
N CYS A 425 5.92 26.97 7.77
CA CYS A 425 4.55 26.54 7.60
C CYS A 425 3.74 27.74 7.10
N SER A 426 3.00 27.57 6.03
CA SER A 426 1.98 28.48 5.52
C SER A 426 0.82 28.60 6.51
N CYS A 427 1.07 29.17 7.70
CA CYS A 427 0.03 29.73 8.51
C CYS A 427 -0.29 31.09 7.91
N ASP A 428 -1.40 31.19 7.22
CA ASP A 428 -2.06 32.45 6.88
C ASP A 428 -2.62 33.11 8.16
N CYS A 429 -1.74 33.32 9.14
CA CYS A 429 -2.01 34.14 10.31
C CYS A 429 -1.69 35.57 9.90
N GLY A 430 -2.72 36.40 9.77
CA GLY A 430 -2.52 37.84 9.50
C GLY A 430 -1.52 38.46 10.48
N GLU A 431 -0.77 39.46 10.01
CA GLU A 431 0.36 40.11 10.69
C GLU A 431 0.12 40.65 12.10
N ASP A 432 -1.10 40.53 12.68
CA ASP A 432 -1.46 41.15 13.95
C ASP A 432 -1.45 40.23 15.19
N ASP A 433 -1.15 38.94 15.08
CA ASP A 433 -1.26 37.95 16.19
C ASP A 433 0.05 37.22 16.58
N CYS A 434 1.21 37.62 16.08
CA CYS A 434 2.49 36.96 16.36
C CYS A 434 3.13 37.26 17.75
N ASP A 435 2.53 38.10 18.59
CA ASP A 435 3.10 38.50 19.89
C ASP A 435 2.58 37.68 21.10
N LYS A 436 1.76 36.70 20.90
CA LYS A 436 1.36 35.78 21.97
C LYS A 436 1.82 34.36 21.59
N GLY A 437 2.79 33.86 22.35
CA GLY A 437 3.46 32.58 22.17
C GLY A 437 2.54 31.51 21.53
N CYS A 438 2.82 31.16 20.29
CA CYS A 438 2.16 30.10 19.58
C CYS A 438 2.54 28.76 20.24
N ASP A 439 1.70 28.26 21.15
CA ASP A 439 1.69 26.86 21.54
C ASP A 439 1.13 26.04 20.35
N CYS A 440 1.93 25.86 19.31
CA CYS A 440 1.60 24.96 18.21
C CYS A 440 1.72 23.52 18.68
N HIS A 441 0.76 23.03 19.45
CA HIS A 441 0.63 21.60 19.78
C HIS A 441 0.14 20.74 18.62
N ASP A 442 -0.17 21.35 17.44
CA ASP A 442 -0.70 20.66 16.26
C ASP A 442 0.20 20.69 15.03
N CYS A 443 1.46 21.13 15.14
CA CYS A 443 2.43 20.93 14.08
C CYS A 443 3.04 19.53 14.16
N SER A 444 2.30 18.53 13.68
CA SER A 444 2.87 17.23 13.30
C SER A 444 3.61 17.43 11.97
N CYS A 445 4.85 17.91 12.02
CA CYS A 445 5.77 17.80 10.90
C CYS A 445 6.16 16.33 10.76
N PHE A 446 5.58 15.65 9.76
CA PHE A 446 5.98 14.33 9.29
C PHE A 446 6.98 14.45 8.14
#